data_61a15a1e1eb9980a6817427a38c3d8e5
#
_entry.id   61a15a1e1eb9980a6817427a38c3d8e5
#
_cell.length_a   1.000
_cell.length_b   1.000
_cell.length_c   1.000
_cell.angle_alpha   90.00
_cell.angle_beta   90.00
_cell.angle_gamma   90.00
#
_symmetry.space_group_name_H-M   'P 1'
#
loop_
_entity.id
_entity.type
_entity.pdbx_description
1 polymer ?
#
loop_
_entity_poly.entity_id
_entity_poly.type
_entity_poly.pdbx_seq_one_letter_code
_entity_poly.pdbx_strand_id
1 'polypeptide(L)'
;MLKMVAEEKPQKTYPTTAEVVDELKRMGDIGVPIAAMSLVGYIKNMVLVVCMGRLGSLELAGGALAIGFTNITGFSVLSGLAMGMEPLCTQAFGSRNFCLVSLTLQRTIFMLLAASLPICLLWLKLEPLMLWLHQNPEITRVASIYCRFSIPDLIANSFLHPIRIYLRSKGTTWPLLWCTLLSILIHIPVVTFLTFKLHLGVPGIAMSAFVANFNTLFFLLSYMLYMRVSKGSLSMPLLISRPLPSRQQDQNLTRVISAPTTTATTSLGKEWGILIRFSIQSCLGVCLEWWWYEFMTILAGYLYNPRVALATAGIVIQTTSLMYTLPTALSASVSTRVGNELGAGQPERARLSTIVAIGMALSSSILGLLWTTLGRERWGRVFTSDSEVLELTMSVLPIIGVCELANCPQTTSCGILRGSARPGVGAGINFYSFYLVGAPVAIVMSFVWRLGLVGLCYGLLAAQIACVVSILVVVYNTDWERESLKAKSLVGKTSCDTMEHGDQTLVKCEEGVVFLNEKNISQK
;
A
#
# COMPACT_ATOMS: atom_id res chain seq x y z
N MET A 1 -22.12 18.15 51.75
CA MET A 1 -21.91 19.25 50.79
C MET A 1 -20.74 18.82 49.86
N LEU A 2 -21.00 17.94 48.92
CA LEU A 2 -20.05 17.44 47.93
C LEU A 2 -20.01 18.46 46.76
N LYS A 3 -18.88 19.18 46.63
CA LYS A 3 -18.60 19.96 45.43
C LYS A 3 -18.39 19.01 44.26
N MET A 4 -19.36 18.95 43.34
CA MET A 4 -19.12 18.41 42.01
C MET A 4 -18.05 19.29 41.35
N VAL A 5 -16.87 18.72 41.16
CA VAL A 5 -15.87 19.29 40.29
C VAL A 5 -16.39 19.05 38.87
N ALA A 6 -16.85 20.10 38.23
CA ALA A 6 -17.16 20.07 36.81
C ALA A 6 -15.85 19.79 36.04
N GLU A 7 -15.74 18.63 35.41
CA GLU A 7 -14.70 18.37 34.42
C GLU A 7 -14.86 19.40 33.28
N GLU A 8 -14.03 20.43 33.28
CA GLU A 8 -13.87 21.32 32.14
C GLU A 8 -13.45 20.47 30.94
N LYS A 9 -14.34 20.33 29.97
CA LYS A 9 -14.00 19.77 28.66
C LYS A 9 -12.82 20.57 28.11
N PRO A 10 -11.72 19.90 27.69
CA PRO A 10 -10.57 20.61 27.14
C PRO A 10 -11.04 21.51 25.99
N GLN A 11 -10.73 22.79 26.10
CA GLN A 11 -11.04 23.81 25.13
C GLN A 11 -10.40 23.39 23.80
N LYS A 12 -11.20 23.22 22.74
CA LYS A 12 -10.71 22.87 21.39
C LYS A 12 -9.79 23.97 20.90
N THR A 13 -8.51 23.86 21.17
CA THR A 13 -7.49 24.76 20.63
C THR A 13 -7.37 24.49 19.12
N TYR A 14 -7.64 25.46 18.28
CA TYR A 14 -7.40 25.36 16.85
C TYR A 14 -5.88 25.29 16.62
N PRO A 15 -5.40 24.44 15.69
CA PRO A 15 -3.97 24.33 15.39
C PRO A 15 -3.43 25.67 14.89
N THR A 16 -2.25 26.05 15.36
CA THR A 16 -1.56 27.24 14.90
C THR A 16 -1.04 27.04 13.47
N THR A 17 -0.90 28.14 12.72
CA THR A 17 -0.33 28.09 11.34
C THR A 17 1.07 27.47 11.34
N ALA A 18 1.88 27.69 12.36
CA ALA A 18 3.20 27.09 12.50
C ALA A 18 3.14 25.56 12.63
N GLU A 19 2.22 25.04 13.42
CA GLU A 19 2.02 23.58 13.56
C GLU A 19 1.54 22.95 12.26
N VAL A 20 0.64 23.60 11.53
CA VAL A 20 0.16 23.14 10.22
C VAL A 20 1.31 23.08 9.20
N VAL A 21 2.16 24.12 9.14
CA VAL A 21 3.31 24.17 8.23
C VAL A 21 4.35 23.11 8.60
N ASP A 22 4.63 22.88 9.88
CA ASP A 22 5.56 21.83 10.32
C ASP A 22 5.03 20.45 9.95
N GLU A 23 3.76 20.18 10.17
CA GLU A 23 3.15 18.90 9.79
C GLU A 23 3.10 18.71 8.27
N LEU A 24 2.81 19.76 7.51
CA LEU A 24 2.88 19.74 6.03
C LEU A 24 4.27 19.35 5.54
N LYS A 25 5.32 19.92 6.14
CA LYS A 25 6.71 19.58 5.85
C LYS A 25 7.02 18.12 6.17
N ARG A 26 6.64 17.64 7.36
CA ARG A 26 6.84 16.24 7.77
C ARG A 26 6.12 15.26 6.84
N MET A 27 4.90 15.58 6.44
CA MET A 27 4.16 14.77 5.47
C MET A 27 4.80 14.82 4.08
N GLY A 28 5.31 15.97 3.67
CA GLY A 28 6.05 16.15 2.42
C GLY A 28 7.34 15.31 2.39
N ASP A 29 8.11 15.29 3.47
CA ASP A 29 9.34 14.50 3.60
C ASP A 29 9.10 12.99 3.41
N ILE A 30 7.92 12.50 3.76
CA ILE A 30 7.51 11.11 3.53
C ILE A 30 6.83 10.95 2.16
N GLY A 31 5.90 11.84 1.83
CA GLY A 31 5.03 11.70 0.65
C GLY A 31 5.74 11.96 -0.67
N VAL A 32 6.61 12.97 -0.76
CA VAL A 32 7.30 13.32 -2.01
C VAL A 32 8.17 12.18 -2.55
N PRO A 33 9.03 11.53 -1.74
CA PRO A 33 9.79 10.38 -2.23
C PRO A 33 8.90 9.19 -2.64
N ILE A 34 7.76 8.97 -1.95
CA ILE A 34 6.81 7.91 -2.30
C ILE A 34 6.09 8.23 -3.62
N ALA A 35 5.64 9.47 -3.82
CA ALA A 35 5.03 9.90 -5.08
C ALA A 35 5.99 9.75 -6.26
N ALA A 36 7.24 10.19 -6.08
CA ALA A 36 8.28 10.03 -7.10
C ALA A 36 8.57 8.53 -7.38
N MET A 37 8.65 7.70 -6.34
CA MET A 37 8.82 6.24 -6.49
C MET A 37 7.64 5.60 -7.25
N SER A 38 6.40 6.02 -6.98
CA SER A 38 5.21 5.54 -7.66
C SER A 38 5.20 5.95 -9.14
N LEU A 39 5.59 7.19 -9.44
CA LEU A 39 5.74 7.68 -10.81
C LEU A 39 6.82 6.90 -11.59
N VAL A 40 7.96 6.65 -10.97
CA VAL A 40 9.05 5.84 -11.53
C VAL A 40 8.58 4.40 -11.80
N GLY A 41 7.76 3.83 -10.90
CA GLY A 41 7.11 2.53 -11.09
C GLY A 41 6.12 2.52 -12.26
N TYR A 42 5.34 3.59 -12.44
CA TYR A 42 4.46 3.77 -13.58
C TYR A 42 5.24 3.79 -14.91
N ILE A 43 6.35 4.53 -14.97
CA ILE A 43 7.24 4.57 -16.15
C ILE A 43 7.77 3.17 -16.48
N LYS A 44 8.18 2.38 -15.46
CA LYS A 44 8.59 0.98 -15.67
C LYS A 44 7.52 0.16 -16.39
N ASN A 45 6.27 0.24 -15.93
CA ASN A 45 5.16 -0.49 -16.53
C ASN A 45 4.88 -0.02 -17.97
N MET A 46 4.98 1.28 -18.24
CA MET A 46 4.89 1.83 -19.59
C MET A 46 5.96 1.27 -20.53
N VAL A 47 7.20 1.15 -20.07
CA VAL A 47 8.29 0.56 -20.86
C VAL A 47 7.97 -0.90 -21.24
N LEU A 48 7.41 -1.69 -20.32
CA LEU A 48 7.00 -3.07 -20.60
C LEU A 48 5.93 -3.13 -21.69
N VAL A 49 4.89 -2.30 -21.60
CA VAL A 49 3.80 -2.24 -22.59
C VAL A 49 4.31 -1.80 -23.97
N VAL A 50 5.20 -0.80 -24.01
CA VAL A 50 5.83 -0.33 -25.26
C VAL A 50 6.68 -1.43 -25.90
N CYS A 51 7.45 -2.18 -25.10
CA CYS A 51 8.23 -3.31 -25.61
C CYS A 51 7.34 -4.42 -26.18
N MET A 52 6.20 -4.73 -25.52
CA MET A 52 5.22 -5.68 -26.04
C MET A 52 4.62 -5.22 -27.37
N GLY A 53 4.24 -3.94 -27.48
CA GLY A 53 3.71 -3.37 -28.71
C GLY A 53 4.69 -3.39 -29.89
N ARG A 54 6.01 -3.32 -29.61
CA ARG A 54 7.07 -3.45 -30.63
C ARG A 54 7.31 -4.89 -31.09
N LEU A 55 6.93 -5.89 -30.31
CA LEU A 55 6.99 -7.31 -30.71
C LEU A 55 5.86 -7.67 -31.69
N GLY A 56 4.66 -7.17 -31.44
CA GLY A 56 3.50 -7.42 -32.30
C GLY A 56 2.17 -7.18 -31.62
N SER A 57 1.09 -7.21 -32.39
CA SER A 57 -0.27 -7.03 -31.85
C SER A 57 -0.73 -8.21 -31.00
N LEU A 58 -0.30 -9.43 -31.32
CA LEU A 58 -0.62 -10.64 -30.56
C LEU A 58 0.07 -10.61 -29.19
N GLU A 59 1.35 -10.24 -29.16
CA GLU A 59 2.15 -10.13 -27.96
C GLU A 59 1.63 -9.02 -27.05
N LEU A 60 1.20 -7.89 -27.64
CA LEU A 60 0.57 -6.81 -26.89
C LEU A 60 -0.75 -7.25 -26.26
N ALA A 61 -1.62 -7.94 -27.02
CA ALA A 61 -2.89 -8.42 -26.50
C ALA A 61 -2.70 -9.49 -25.40
N GLY A 62 -1.82 -10.46 -25.64
CA GLY A 62 -1.46 -11.49 -24.66
C GLY A 62 -0.79 -10.91 -23.40
N GLY A 63 0.09 -9.93 -23.59
CA GLY A 63 0.72 -9.19 -22.51
C GLY A 63 -0.27 -8.37 -21.67
N ALA A 64 -1.21 -7.69 -22.32
CA ALA A 64 -2.26 -6.95 -21.61
C ALA A 64 -3.13 -7.88 -20.74
N LEU A 65 -3.55 -9.03 -21.30
CA LEU A 65 -4.30 -10.06 -20.58
C LEU A 65 -3.49 -10.57 -19.37
N ALA A 66 -2.20 -10.86 -19.58
CA ALA A 66 -1.33 -11.36 -18.53
C ALA A 66 -1.10 -10.33 -17.41
N ILE A 67 -0.83 -9.07 -17.76
CA ILE A 67 -0.64 -7.98 -16.79
C ILE A 67 -1.91 -7.77 -15.97
N GLY A 68 -3.08 -7.70 -16.59
CA GLY A 68 -4.36 -7.60 -15.89
C GLY A 68 -4.57 -8.77 -14.93
N PHE A 69 -4.38 -10.01 -15.41
CA PHE A 69 -4.53 -11.21 -14.60
C PHE A 69 -3.55 -11.25 -13.41
N THR A 70 -2.27 -10.94 -13.63
CA THR A 70 -1.25 -10.93 -12.56
C THR A 70 -1.49 -9.81 -11.54
N ASN A 71 -1.99 -8.66 -11.97
CA ASN A 71 -2.37 -7.56 -11.09
C ASN A 71 -3.54 -7.96 -10.17
N ILE A 72 -4.60 -8.55 -10.72
CA ILE A 72 -5.79 -8.95 -9.95
C ILE A 72 -5.47 -10.08 -8.97
N THR A 73 -4.85 -11.15 -9.47
CA THR A 73 -4.71 -12.41 -8.71
C THR A 73 -3.46 -12.47 -7.83
N GLY A 74 -2.44 -11.66 -8.13
CA GLY A 74 -1.15 -11.71 -7.47
C GLY A 74 -0.77 -10.40 -6.79
N PHE A 75 -0.47 -9.36 -7.55
CA PHE A 75 0.14 -8.15 -7.00
C PHE A 75 -0.80 -7.34 -6.10
N SER A 76 -2.09 -7.25 -6.41
CA SER A 76 -3.08 -6.61 -5.53
C SER A 76 -3.23 -7.36 -4.21
N VAL A 77 -3.24 -8.71 -4.26
CA VAL A 77 -3.36 -9.56 -3.07
C VAL A 77 -2.13 -9.43 -2.18
N LEU A 78 -0.90 -9.56 -2.74
CA LEU A 78 0.34 -9.42 -1.97
C LEU A 78 0.49 -8.01 -1.38
N SER A 79 0.19 -6.97 -2.17
CA SER A 79 0.22 -5.58 -1.69
C SER A 79 -0.78 -5.36 -0.56
N GLY A 80 -2.02 -5.81 -0.75
CA GLY A 80 -3.09 -5.67 0.25
C GLY A 80 -2.79 -6.42 1.54
N LEU A 81 -2.29 -7.67 1.46
CA LEU A 81 -1.87 -8.44 2.63
C LEU A 81 -0.71 -7.75 3.37
N ALA A 82 0.27 -7.22 2.64
CA ALA A 82 1.38 -6.49 3.24
C ALA A 82 0.91 -5.24 4.00
N MET A 83 -0.09 -4.51 3.49
CA MET A 83 -0.61 -3.32 4.16
C MET A 83 -1.19 -3.60 5.55
N GLY A 84 -1.52 -4.85 5.87
CA GLY A 84 -1.98 -5.24 7.21
C GLY A 84 -0.92 -5.09 8.30
N MET A 85 0.37 -5.08 7.96
CA MET A 85 1.44 -4.81 8.91
C MET A 85 1.58 -3.30 9.25
N GLU A 86 1.05 -2.43 8.42
CA GLU A 86 1.24 -0.98 8.52
C GLU A 86 0.81 -0.41 9.89
N PRO A 87 -0.41 -0.66 10.40
CA PRO A 87 -0.83 -0.16 11.72
C PRO A 87 0.05 -0.69 12.85
N LEU A 88 0.46 -1.96 12.78
CA LEU A 88 1.32 -2.56 13.80
C LEU A 88 2.72 -1.93 13.81
N CYS A 89 3.33 -1.74 12.64
CA CYS A 89 4.66 -1.16 12.52
C CYS A 89 4.68 0.33 12.90
N THR A 90 3.71 1.12 12.43
CA THR A 90 3.69 2.56 12.70
C THR A 90 3.40 2.85 14.19
N GLN A 91 2.42 2.18 14.78
CA GLN A 91 2.12 2.36 16.21
C GLN A 91 3.24 1.82 17.12
N ALA A 92 3.86 0.68 16.74
CA ALA A 92 5.01 0.14 17.46
C ALA A 92 6.24 1.06 17.36
N PHE A 93 6.48 1.68 16.21
CA PHE A 93 7.55 2.65 16.05
C PHE A 93 7.30 3.90 16.89
N GLY A 94 6.08 4.44 16.88
CA GLY A 94 5.67 5.58 17.71
C GLY A 94 5.86 5.35 19.20
N SER A 95 5.58 4.14 19.69
CA SER A 95 5.80 3.73 21.10
C SER A 95 7.23 3.25 21.40
N ARG A 96 8.15 3.32 20.42
CA ARG A 96 9.54 2.84 20.50
C ARG A 96 9.69 1.34 20.74
N ASN A 97 8.68 0.53 20.45
CA ASN A 97 8.76 -0.93 20.52
C ASN A 97 9.34 -1.50 19.22
N PHE A 98 10.66 -1.36 19.01
CA PHE A 98 11.36 -1.80 17.80
C PHE A 98 11.39 -3.33 17.64
N CYS A 99 11.28 -4.07 18.75
CA CYS A 99 11.18 -5.54 18.73
C CYS A 99 9.91 -5.98 17.99
N LEU A 100 8.75 -5.38 18.31
CA LEU A 100 7.49 -5.65 17.63
C LEU A 100 7.54 -5.29 16.14
N VAL A 101 8.17 -4.16 15.77
CA VAL A 101 8.33 -3.75 14.37
C VAL A 101 9.11 -4.81 13.58
N SER A 102 10.22 -5.30 14.16
CA SER A 102 11.07 -6.31 13.54
C SER A 102 10.38 -7.66 13.39
N LEU A 103 9.68 -8.07 14.43
CA LEU A 103 8.93 -9.34 14.45
C LEU A 103 7.75 -9.30 13.47
N THR A 104 7.05 -8.18 13.38
CA THR A 104 5.96 -7.98 12.41
C THR A 104 6.49 -8.05 10.98
N LEU A 105 7.66 -7.46 10.69
CA LEU A 105 8.31 -7.57 9.38
C LEU A 105 8.56 -9.03 9.00
N GLN A 106 9.20 -9.81 9.88
CA GLN A 106 9.49 -11.23 9.62
C GLN A 106 8.21 -12.03 9.37
N ARG A 107 7.22 -11.89 10.25
CA ARG A 107 5.93 -12.59 10.14
C ARG A 107 5.22 -12.26 8.84
N THR A 108 5.23 -10.99 8.43
CA THR A 108 4.60 -10.57 7.17
C THR A 108 5.29 -11.18 5.97
N ILE A 109 6.63 -11.24 5.94
CA ILE A 109 7.36 -11.89 4.85
C ILE A 109 6.96 -13.37 4.75
N PHE A 110 6.92 -14.11 5.88
CA PHE A 110 6.49 -15.51 5.87
C PHE A 110 5.05 -15.67 5.39
N MET A 111 4.14 -14.80 5.82
CA MET A 111 2.75 -14.82 5.38
C MET A 111 2.63 -14.58 3.86
N LEU A 112 3.37 -13.62 3.31
CA LEU A 112 3.34 -13.32 1.87
C LEU A 112 3.97 -14.45 1.04
N LEU A 113 5.06 -15.06 1.50
CA LEU A 113 5.65 -16.23 0.86
C LEU A 113 4.66 -17.41 0.84
N ALA A 114 3.95 -17.65 1.95
CA ALA A 114 2.89 -18.66 2.00
C ALA A 114 1.74 -18.33 1.06
N ALA A 115 1.30 -17.05 0.98
CA ALA A 115 0.25 -16.62 0.07
C ALA A 115 0.67 -16.68 -1.40
N SER A 116 1.95 -16.53 -1.70
CA SER A 116 2.46 -16.63 -3.08
C SER A 116 2.37 -18.04 -3.65
N LEU A 117 2.33 -19.10 -2.83
CA LEU A 117 2.23 -20.49 -3.29
C LEU A 117 0.93 -20.77 -4.07
N PRO A 118 -0.28 -20.52 -3.54
CA PRO A 118 -1.51 -20.72 -4.31
C PRO A 118 -1.59 -19.80 -5.53
N ILE A 119 -1.03 -18.58 -5.46
CA ILE A 119 -0.96 -17.67 -6.61
C ILE A 119 -0.06 -18.25 -7.71
N CYS A 120 1.10 -18.80 -7.36
CA CYS A 120 1.97 -19.50 -8.31
C CYS A 120 1.23 -20.65 -9.01
N LEU A 121 0.52 -21.48 -8.25
CA LEU A 121 -0.26 -22.59 -8.82
C LEU A 121 -1.34 -22.09 -9.78
N LEU A 122 -2.02 -21.01 -9.44
CA LEU A 122 -3.01 -20.37 -10.31
C LEU A 122 -2.37 -19.86 -11.60
N TRP A 123 -1.22 -19.19 -11.53
CA TRP A 123 -0.50 -18.67 -12.71
C TRP A 123 0.03 -19.77 -13.62
N LEU A 124 0.47 -20.90 -13.05
CA LEU A 124 0.86 -22.08 -13.84
C LEU A 124 -0.31 -22.71 -14.59
N LYS A 125 -1.54 -22.55 -14.05
CA LYS A 125 -2.78 -23.08 -14.63
C LYS A 125 -3.59 -22.03 -15.41
N LEU A 126 -2.99 -20.87 -15.75
CA LEU A 126 -3.68 -19.80 -16.48
C LEU A 126 -4.27 -20.29 -17.81
N GLU A 127 -3.48 -21.04 -18.61
CA GLU A 127 -3.88 -21.48 -19.94
C GLU A 127 -5.16 -22.33 -19.94
N PRO A 128 -5.25 -23.44 -19.16
CA PRO A 128 -6.50 -24.20 -19.08
C PRO A 128 -7.67 -23.41 -18.49
N LEU A 129 -7.41 -22.48 -17.57
CA LEU A 129 -8.44 -21.62 -16.99
C LEU A 129 -9.04 -20.67 -18.03
N MET A 130 -8.21 -20.01 -18.82
CA MET A 130 -8.65 -19.06 -19.84
C MET A 130 -9.33 -19.75 -21.01
N LEU A 131 -8.85 -20.93 -21.41
CA LEU A 131 -9.51 -21.74 -22.43
C LEU A 131 -10.90 -22.21 -21.98
N TRP A 132 -11.04 -22.56 -20.70
CA TRP A 132 -12.35 -22.88 -20.12
C TRP A 132 -13.30 -21.68 -20.13
N LEU A 133 -12.77 -20.45 -19.98
CA LEU A 133 -13.51 -19.19 -20.13
C LEU A 133 -13.73 -18.76 -21.59
N HIS A 134 -13.45 -19.63 -22.56
CA HIS A 134 -13.62 -19.38 -23.99
C HIS A 134 -12.80 -18.21 -24.55
N GLN A 135 -11.64 -17.92 -23.96
CA GLN A 135 -10.71 -16.92 -24.46
C GLN A 135 -9.95 -17.45 -25.70
N ASN A 136 -9.47 -16.50 -26.54
CA ASN A 136 -8.71 -16.84 -27.73
C ASN A 136 -7.44 -17.65 -27.39
N PRO A 137 -7.22 -18.84 -28.01
CA PRO A 137 -6.11 -19.73 -27.67
C PRO A 137 -4.72 -19.10 -27.87
N GLU A 138 -4.54 -18.32 -28.94
CA GLU A 138 -3.24 -17.71 -29.25
C GLU A 138 -2.88 -16.63 -28.22
N ILE A 139 -3.82 -15.75 -27.90
CA ILE A 139 -3.66 -14.70 -26.87
C ILE A 139 -3.41 -15.35 -25.51
N THR A 140 -4.17 -16.39 -25.18
CA THR A 140 -4.03 -17.14 -23.91
C THR A 140 -2.67 -17.81 -23.78
N ARG A 141 -2.12 -18.36 -24.85
CA ARG A 141 -0.79 -18.97 -24.87
C ARG A 141 0.30 -17.93 -24.55
N VAL A 142 0.26 -16.77 -25.20
CA VAL A 142 1.20 -15.66 -24.90
C VAL A 142 1.08 -15.20 -23.47
N ALA A 143 -0.14 -15.02 -22.96
CA ALA A 143 -0.40 -14.64 -21.58
C ALA A 143 0.13 -15.68 -20.58
N SER A 144 -0.07 -16.97 -20.83
CA SER A 144 0.45 -18.08 -20.02
C SER A 144 1.97 -18.07 -19.93
N ILE A 145 2.67 -17.82 -21.04
CA ILE A 145 4.12 -17.69 -21.07
C ILE A 145 4.58 -16.53 -20.17
N TYR A 146 3.99 -15.34 -20.33
CA TYR A 146 4.32 -14.19 -19.50
C TYR A 146 4.14 -14.48 -18.01
N CYS A 147 3.00 -15.07 -17.62
CA CYS A 147 2.70 -15.39 -16.21
C CYS A 147 3.70 -16.38 -15.62
N ARG A 148 4.09 -17.42 -16.36
CA ARG A 148 5.10 -18.40 -15.90
C ARG A 148 6.45 -17.75 -15.60
N PHE A 149 6.92 -16.86 -16.48
CA PHE A 149 8.17 -16.12 -16.28
C PHE A 149 8.07 -14.99 -15.27
N SER A 150 6.85 -14.58 -14.87
CA SER A 150 6.61 -13.59 -13.80
C SER A 150 6.56 -14.21 -12.39
N ILE A 151 6.55 -15.55 -12.25
CA ILE A 151 6.50 -16.21 -10.93
C ILE A 151 7.62 -15.75 -9.97
N PRO A 152 8.90 -15.60 -10.39
CA PRO A 152 9.94 -15.11 -9.50
C PRO A 152 9.65 -13.71 -8.93
N ASP A 153 8.86 -12.91 -9.64
CA ASP A 153 8.48 -11.57 -9.19
C ASP A 153 7.55 -11.59 -7.95
N LEU A 154 6.75 -12.64 -7.76
CA LEU A 154 5.97 -12.84 -6.53
C LEU A 154 6.89 -12.97 -5.31
N ILE A 155 8.00 -13.70 -5.46
CA ILE A 155 8.99 -13.87 -4.39
C ILE A 155 9.65 -12.53 -4.07
N ALA A 156 10.10 -11.78 -5.10
CA ALA A 156 10.68 -10.46 -4.90
C ALA A 156 9.72 -9.52 -4.19
N ASN A 157 8.45 -9.47 -4.60
CA ASN A 157 7.43 -8.62 -3.99
C ASN A 157 7.05 -9.05 -2.58
N SER A 158 7.15 -10.34 -2.23
CA SER A 158 6.94 -10.84 -0.86
C SER A 158 7.96 -10.28 0.13
N PHE A 159 9.14 -9.88 -0.32
CA PHE A 159 10.13 -9.15 0.49
C PHE A 159 10.00 -7.63 0.34
N LEU A 160 9.79 -7.13 -0.89
CA LEU A 160 9.79 -5.69 -1.17
C LEU A 160 8.66 -4.95 -0.46
N HIS A 161 7.42 -5.47 -0.48
CA HIS A 161 6.29 -4.80 0.15
C HIS A 161 6.50 -4.60 1.66
N PRO A 162 6.84 -5.63 2.46
CA PRO A 162 7.08 -5.46 3.89
C PRO A 162 8.28 -4.55 4.18
N ILE A 163 9.38 -4.66 3.43
CA ILE A 163 10.57 -3.81 3.63
C ILE A 163 10.25 -2.34 3.36
N ARG A 164 9.47 -2.03 2.32
CA ARG A 164 9.02 -0.66 2.02
C ARG A 164 8.18 -0.08 3.17
N ILE A 165 7.24 -0.86 3.71
CA ILE A 165 6.41 -0.43 4.84
C ILE A 165 7.26 -0.24 6.10
N TYR A 166 8.19 -1.15 6.37
CA TYR A 166 9.12 -1.07 7.49
C TYR A 166 9.99 0.20 7.45
N LEU A 167 10.60 0.50 6.30
CA LEU A 167 11.44 1.70 6.14
C LEU A 167 10.59 2.98 6.20
N ARG A 168 9.39 2.96 5.63
CA ARG A 168 8.45 4.07 5.68
C ARG A 168 7.98 4.37 7.10
N SER A 169 7.66 3.35 7.90
CA SER A 169 7.24 3.53 9.29
C SER A 169 8.32 4.23 10.14
N LYS A 170 9.59 4.08 9.75
CA LYS A 170 10.75 4.79 10.33
C LYS A 170 10.99 6.19 9.73
N GLY A 171 10.19 6.63 8.79
CA GLY A 171 10.40 7.89 8.07
C GLY A 171 11.56 7.87 7.06
N THR A 172 12.11 6.70 6.74
CA THR A 172 13.28 6.56 5.85
C THR A 172 12.82 6.29 4.41
N THR A 173 12.33 7.31 3.72
CA THR A 173 11.69 7.18 2.38
C THR A 173 12.62 7.55 1.21
N TRP A 174 13.57 8.47 1.39
CA TRP A 174 14.53 8.85 0.36
C TRP A 174 15.37 7.69 -0.18
N PRO A 175 15.91 6.79 0.65
CA PRO A 175 16.61 5.61 0.14
C PRO A 175 15.73 4.66 -0.68
N LEU A 176 14.42 4.56 -0.36
CA LEU A 176 13.46 3.80 -1.17
C LEU A 176 13.39 4.35 -2.59
N LEU A 177 13.31 5.69 -2.74
CA LEU A 177 13.29 6.34 -4.04
C LEU A 177 14.58 6.06 -4.82
N TRP A 178 15.75 6.30 -4.21
CA TRP A 178 17.03 6.15 -4.90
C TRP A 178 17.32 4.71 -5.33
N CYS A 179 17.02 3.73 -4.47
CA CYS A 179 17.16 2.31 -4.82
C CYS A 179 16.22 1.90 -5.97
N THR A 180 14.98 2.40 -5.96
CA THR A 180 14.01 2.12 -7.02
C THR A 180 14.42 2.81 -8.33
N LEU A 181 14.84 4.07 -8.28
CA LEU A 181 15.30 4.81 -9.46
C LEU A 181 16.50 4.14 -10.12
N LEU A 182 17.52 3.76 -9.33
CA LEU A 182 18.70 3.05 -9.84
C LEU A 182 18.30 1.72 -10.50
N SER A 183 17.40 0.97 -9.87
CA SER A 183 16.91 -0.30 -10.44
C SER A 183 16.22 -0.10 -11.79
N ILE A 184 15.43 0.97 -11.96
CA ILE A 184 14.72 1.23 -13.22
C ILE A 184 15.66 1.77 -14.29
N LEU A 185 16.67 2.55 -13.95
CA LEU A 185 17.72 2.93 -14.89
C LEU A 185 18.45 1.70 -15.47
N ILE A 186 18.69 0.68 -14.65
CA ILE A 186 19.25 -0.60 -15.09
C ILE A 186 18.23 -1.43 -15.89
N HIS A 187 16.94 -1.33 -15.53
CA HIS A 187 15.88 -2.10 -16.20
C HIS A 187 15.74 -1.78 -17.70
N ILE A 188 15.88 -0.51 -18.10
CA ILE A 188 15.72 -0.09 -19.50
C ILE A 188 16.69 -0.82 -20.43
N PRO A 189 18.01 -0.84 -20.19
CA PRO A 189 18.95 -1.61 -21.02
C PRO A 189 18.71 -3.13 -20.89
N VAL A 190 18.33 -3.63 -19.70
CA VAL A 190 18.05 -5.07 -19.50
C VAL A 190 16.84 -5.53 -20.32
N VAL A 191 15.73 -4.79 -20.32
CA VAL A 191 14.55 -5.19 -21.10
C VAL A 191 14.85 -5.17 -22.60
N THR A 192 15.58 -4.16 -23.10
CA THR A 192 15.97 -4.09 -24.52
C THR A 192 16.92 -5.20 -24.91
N PHE A 193 17.88 -5.54 -24.05
CA PHE A 193 18.83 -6.62 -24.27
C PHE A 193 18.16 -8.00 -24.29
N LEU A 194 17.35 -8.31 -23.27
CA LEU A 194 16.66 -9.61 -23.18
C LEU A 194 15.64 -9.79 -24.30
N THR A 195 14.86 -8.75 -24.60
CA THR A 195 13.74 -8.85 -25.54
C THR A 195 14.22 -8.86 -27.00
N PHE A 196 15.12 -7.93 -27.37
CA PHE A 196 15.47 -7.68 -28.77
C PHE A 196 16.84 -8.21 -29.17
N LYS A 197 17.84 -8.24 -28.28
CA LYS A 197 19.19 -8.75 -28.60
C LYS A 197 19.29 -10.26 -28.41
N LEU A 198 18.73 -10.81 -27.33
CA LEU A 198 18.66 -12.24 -27.08
C LEU A 198 17.43 -12.89 -27.75
N HIS A 199 16.58 -12.11 -28.44
CA HIS A 199 15.37 -12.60 -29.12
C HIS A 199 14.43 -13.44 -28.23
N LEU A 200 14.41 -13.18 -26.91
CA LEU A 200 13.53 -13.92 -25.99
C LEU A 200 12.05 -13.48 -26.12
N GLY A 201 11.76 -12.33 -26.74
CA GLY A 201 10.40 -11.86 -26.89
C GLY A 201 9.66 -11.62 -25.56
N VAL A 202 8.44 -12.15 -25.43
CA VAL A 202 7.58 -12.00 -24.23
C VAL A 202 8.24 -12.54 -22.94
N PRO A 203 8.87 -13.73 -22.92
CA PRO A 203 9.69 -14.16 -21.79
C PRO A 203 10.73 -13.14 -21.34
N GLY A 204 11.43 -12.50 -22.29
CA GLY A 204 12.45 -11.47 -21.99
C GLY A 204 11.86 -10.26 -21.26
N ILE A 205 10.65 -9.84 -21.64
CA ILE A 205 9.93 -8.75 -20.96
C ILE A 205 9.58 -9.13 -19.52
N ALA A 206 9.00 -10.32 -19.30
CA ALA A 206 8.65 -10.79 -17.96
C ALA A 206 9.90 -10.97 -17.07
N MET A 207 10.99 -11.52 -17.64
CA MET A 207 12.28 -11.67 -16.94
C MET A 207 12.86 -10.31 -16.54
N SER A 208 12.79 -9.31 -17.39
CA SER A 208 13.30 -7.97 -17.08
C SER A 208 12.55 -7.33 -15.91
N ALA A 209 11.24 -7.57 -15.80
CA ALA A 209 10.42 -7.05 -14.72
C ALA A 209 10.83 -7.61 -13.35
N PHE A 210 11.01 -8.93 -13.24
CA PHE A 210 11.48 -9.52 -11.98
C PHE A 210 12.94 -9.16 -11.67
N VAL A 211 13.83 -9.08 -12.66
CA VAL A 211 15.21 -8.62 -12.46
C VAL A 211 15.23 -7.20 -11.86
N ALA A 212 14.37 -6.29 -12.35
CA ALA A 212 14.26 -4.95 -11.77
C ALA A 212 13.84 -4.98 -10.30
N ASN A 213 12.87 -5.83 -9.93
CA ASN A 213 12.43 -5.94 -8.55
C ASN A 213 13.48 -6.62 -7.65
N PHE A 214 14.22 -7.63 -8.14
CA PHE A 214 15.37 -8.21 -7.42
C PHE A 214 16.50 -7.20 -7.25
N ASN A 215 16.81 -6.36 -8.26
CA ASN A 215 17.79 -5.28 -8.13
C ASN A 215 17.34 -4.28 -7.06
N THR A 216 16.06 -3.89 -7.04
CA THR A 216 15.53 -3.01 -5.99
C THR A 216 15.69 -3.66 -4.61
N LEU A 217 15.37 -4.95 -4.48
CA LEU A 217 15.53 -5.70 -3.24
C LEU A 217 17.00 -5.73 -2.80
N PHE A 218 17.90 -6.03 -3.72
CA PHE A 218 19.34 -6.06 -3.46
C PHE A 218 19.87 -4.71 -2.96
N PHE A 219 19.50 -3.60 -3.62
CA PHE A 219 19.93 -2.26 -3.19
C PHE A 219 19.34 -1.87 -1.83
N LEU A 220 18.09 -2.22 -1.55
CA LEU A 220 17.47 -1.96 -0.24
C LEU A 220 18.12 -2.78 0.87
N LEU A 221 18.40 -4.05 0.64
CA LEU A 221 19.10 -4.90 1.62
C LEU A 221 20.54 -4.42 1.85
N SER A 222 21.25 -4.03 0.80
CA SER A 222 22.59 -3.44 0.90
C SER A 222 22.58 -2.14 1.68
N TYR A 223 21.59 -1.26 1.46
CA TYR A 223 21.40 -0.06 2.24
C TYR A 223 21.14 -0.36 3.73
N MET A 224 20.23 -1.32 4.02
CA MET A 224 19.93 -1.72 5.40
C MET A 224 21.16 -2.30 6.10
N LEU A 225 21.96 -3.11 5.40
CA LEU A 225 23.19 -3.67 5.93
C LEU A 225 24.25 -2.60 6.18
N TYR A 226 24.43 -1.66 5.23
CA TYR A 226 25.33 -0.52 5.38
C TYR A 226 24.97 0.31 6.62
N MET A 227 23.69 0.65 6.80
CA MET A 227 23.21 1.41 7.96
C MET A 227 23.43 0.68 9.28
N ARG A 228 23.32 -0.66 9.29
CA ARG A 228 23.63 -1.49 10.45
C ARG A 228 25.11 -1.40 10.85
N VAL A 229 25.98 -1.56 9.87
CA VAL A 229 27.45 -1.53 10.08
C VAL A 229 27.91 -0.13 10.47
N SER A 230 27.46 0.91 9.74
CA SER A 230 27.89 2.30 9.92
C SER A 230 27.47 2.90 11.28
N LYS A 231 26.29 2.52 11.80
CA LYS A 231 25.82 3.05 13.10
C LYS A 231 26.26 2.23 14.30
N GLY A 232 27.08 1.19 14.13
CA GLY A 232 27.52 0.30 15.22
C GLY A 232 26.37 -0.38 15.96
N SER A 233 25.16 -0.24 15.45
CA SER A 233 23.93 -0.71 16.08
C SER A 233 23.66 -2.15 15.68
N LEU A 234 23.89 -3.07 16.60
CA LEU A 234 23.56 -4.50 16.47
C LEU A 234 22.04 -4.74 16.34
N SER A 235 21.25 -3.69 16.37
CA SER A 235 19.80 -3.69 16.59
C SER A 235 18.91 -3.68 15.34
N MET A 236 19.50 -3.77 14.15
CA MET A 236 18.68 -4.00 12.93
C MET A 236 18.54 -5.51 12.73
N PRO A 237 17.31 -6.07 12.71
CA PRO A 237 17.13 -7.51 12.52
C PRO A 237 17.66 -7.93 11.16
N LEU A 238 18.55 -8.89 11.16
CA LEU A 238 18.79 -9.72 9.98
C LEU A 238 17.49 -10.50 9.75
N LEU A 239 17.05 -10.63 8.52
CA LEU A 239 15.83 -11.37 8.14
C LEU A 239 15.75 -12.81 8.70
N ILE A 240 16.84 -13.32 9.31
CA ILE A 240 17.01 -14.71 9.76
C ILE A 240 17.61 -14.82 11.17
N SER A 241 17.82 -13.74 11.93
CA SER A 241 18.39 -13.88 13.28
C SER A 241 17.35 -14.45 14.25
N ARG A 242 17.51 -15.72 14.61
CA ARG A 242 16.91 -16.25 15.84
C ARG A 242 17.40 -15.38 17.01
N PRO A 243 16.56 -15.04 18.00
CA PRO A 243 17.04 -14.49 19.25
C PRO A 243 18.02 -15.53 19.83
N LEU A 244 19.31 -15.18 19.92
CA LEU A 244 20.29 -16.00 20.63
C LEU A 244 19.86 -16.08 22.09
N PRO A 245 19.70 -17.27 22.68
CA PRO A 245 19.54 -17.39 24.10
C PRO A 245 20.82 -16.84 24.75
N SER A 246 20.67 -15.86 25.61
CA SER A 246 21.78 -15.27 26.36
C SER A 246 22.45 -16.38 27.19
N ARG A 247 23.72 -16.65 26.91
CA ARG A 247 24.58 -17.69 27.51
C ARG A 247 24.98 -17.39 28.97
N GLN A 248 24.13 -16.79 29.76
CA GLN A 248 24.45 -16.38 31.12
C GLN A 248 23.33 -16.65 32.15
N GLN A 249 22.63 -17.80 31.99
CA GLN A 249 21.57 -18.16 32.94
C GLN A 249 21.55 -19.67 33.28
N ASP A 250 22.71 -20.32 33.33
CA ASP A 250 22.80 -21.74 33.71
C ASP A 250 22.84 -22.01 35.22
N GLN A 251 22.59 -21.02 36.09
CA GLN A 251 22.61 -21.26 37.56
C GLN A 251 21.24 -21.09 38.28
N ASN A 252 20.16 -20.71 37.55
CA ASN A 252 18.80 -20.66 38.12
C ASN A 252 17.77 -21.55 37.41
N LEU A 253 18.23 -22.55 36.64
CA LEU A 253 17.36 -23.39 35.79
C LEU A 253 16.52 -24.41 36.57
N THR A 254 16.75 -24.57 37.88
CA THR A 254 16.02 -25.59 38.69
C THR A 254 14.73 -25.08 39.33
N ARG A 255 14.41 -23.78 39.20
CA ARG A 255 13.19 -23.21 39.80
C ARG A 255 12.13 -22.70 38.83
N VAL A 256 12.36 -22.73 37.52
CA VAL A 256 11.43 -22.22 36.46
C VAL A 256 10.80 -23.34 35.65
N ILE A 257 11.04 -24.61 35.98
CA ILE A 257 10.47 -25.76 35.22
C ILE A 257 8.98 -26.01 35.55
N SER A 258 8.34 -25.21 36.38
CA SER A 258 6.92 -25.37 36.77
C SER A 258 5.97 -24.28 36.28
N ALA A 259 6.36 -23.40 35.36
CA ALA A 259 5.40 -22.51 34.69
C ALA A 259 4.84 -23.19 33.41
N PRO A 260 3.53 -23.26 33.24
CA PRO A 260 2.94 -24.07 32.16
C PRO A 260 3.27 -23.47 30.79
N THR A 261 3.84 -24.28 29.92
CA THR A 261 4.18 -24.02 28.50
C THR A 261 2.98 -23.51 27.68
N THR A 262 1.78 -23.56 28.22
CA THR A 262 0.51 -23.14 27.62
C THR A 262 0.36 -21.62 27.46
N THR A 263 1.03 -20.79 28.25
CA THR A 263 0.89 -19.32 28.16
C THR A 263 1.70 -18.69 27.04
N ALA A 264 2.87 -19.26 26.71
CA ALA A 264 3.72 -18.76 25.63
C ALA A 264 3.13 -19.06 24.23
N THR A 265 2.55 -20.26 24.04
CA THR A 265 1.89 -20.66 22.78
C THR A 265 0.61 -19.87 22.53
N THR A 266 -0.15 -19.53 23.57
CA THR A 266 -1.38 -18.72 23.45
C THR A 266 -1.09 -17.26 23.12
N SER A 267 0.03 -16.67 23.58
CA SER A 267 0.43 -15.30 23.20
C SER A 267 0.88 -15.22 21.74
N LEU A 268 1.68 -16.19 21.29
CA LEU A 268 2.16 -16.28 19.91
C LEU A 268 1.00 -16.39 18.91
N GLY A 269 0.01 -17.23 19.22
CA GLY A 269 -1.19 -17.38 18.38
C GLY A 269 -2.05 -16.12 18.29
N LYS A 270 -2.17 -15.35 19.36
CA LYS A 270 -2.92 -14.09 19.38
C LYS A 270 -2.28 -13.01 18.52
N GLU A 271 -0.97 -12.91 18.52
CA GLU A 271 -0.23 -11.91 17.73
C GLU A 271 -0.30 -12.21 16.23
N TRP A 272 -0.18 -13.48 15.82
CA TRP A 272 -0.45 -13.91 14.45
C TRP A 272 -1.89 -13.64 14.02
N GLY A 273 -2.87 -13.90 14.90
CA GLY A 273 -4.28 -13.64 14.64
C GLY A 273 -4.56 -12.15 14.35
N ILE A 274 -3.93 -11.23 15.08
CA ILE A 274 -4.08 -9.79 14.86
C ILE A 274 -3.49 -9.39 13.49
N LEU A 275 -2.28 -9.86 13.17
CA LEU A 275 -1.63 -9.59 11.89
C LEU A 275 -2.47 -10.11 10.72
N ILE A 276 -2.89 -11.38 10.77
CA ILE A 276 -3.71 -12.01 9.72
C ILE A 276 -5.04 -11.26 9.55
N ARG A 277 -5.71 -10.89 10.64
CA ARG A 277 -6.95 -10.13 10.59
C ARG A 277 -6.78 -8.79 9.88
N PHE A 278 -5.76 -8.00 10.24
CA PHE A 278 -5.48 -6.73 9.59
C PHE A 278 -5.07 -6.93 8.12
N SER A 279 -4.32 -7.98 7.82
CA SER A 279 -3.89 -8.31 6.46
C SER A 279 -5.08 -8.67 5.56
N ILE A 280 -6.00 -9.51 6.03
CA ILE A 280 -7.22 -9.85 5.27
C ILE A 280 -8.08 -8.59 5.04
N GLN A 281 -8.29 -7.78 6.08
CA GLN A 281 -9.09 -6.56 5.96
C GLN A 281 -8.45 -5.55 5.00
N SER A 282 -7.14 -5.36 5.06
CA SER A 282 -6.41 -4.47 4.15
C SER A 282 -6.41 -5.02 2.72
N CYS A 283 -6.26 -6.33 2.56
CA CYS A 283 -6.31 -7.00 1.26
C CYS A 283 -7.68 -6.80 0.60
N LEU A 284 -8.77 -7.02 1.33
CA LEU A 284 -10.11 -6.75 0.83
C LEU A 284 -10.28 -5.29 0.42
N GLY A 285 -9.80 -4.34 1.25
CA GLY A 285 -9.87 -2.91 0.91
C GLY A 285 -9.18 -2.55 -0.40
N VAL A 286 -7.99 -3.11 -0.64
CA VAL A 286 -7.23 -2.89 -1.89
C VAL A 286 -7.85 -3.63 -3.07
N CYS A 287 -8.14 -4.91 -2.92
CA CYS A 287 -8.66 -5.74 -4.01
C CYS A 287 -10.01 -5.23 -4.52
N LEU A 288 -10.93 -4.86 -3.64
CA LEU A 288 -12.26 -4.36 -4.02
C LEU A 288 -12.18 -3.10 -4.89
N GLU A 289 -11.24 -2.20 -4.62
CA GLU A 289 -11.03 -1.01 -5.41
C GLU A 289 -10.38 -1.34 -6.77
N TRP A 290 -9.31 -2.16 -6.78
CA TRP A 290 -8.60 -2.50 -8.02
C TRP A 290 -9.44 -3.35 -8.96
N TRP A 291 -10.17 -4.34 -8.42
CA TRP A 291 -11.04 -5.22 -9.21
C TRP A 291 -12.22 -4.49 -9.84
N TRP A 292 -12.60 -3.33 -9.30
CA TRP A 292 -13.63 -2.48 -9.91
C TRP A 292 -13.25 -2.02 -11.32
N TYR A 293 -11.99 -1.63 -11.55
CA TYR A 293 -11.54 -1.20 -12.89
C TYR A 293 -11.57 -2.34 -13.90
N GLU A 294 -11.24 -3.54 -13.48
CA GLU A 294 -11.34 -4.73 -14.33
C GLU A 294 -12.79 -5.11 -14.60
N PHE A 295 -13.67 -4.98 -13.60
CA PHE A 295 -15.10 -5.15 -13.79
C PHE A 295 -15.66 -4.16 -14.82
N MET A 296 -15.28 -2.90 -14.77
CA MET A 296 -15.63 -1.89 -15.78
C MET A 296 -15.13 -2.28 -17.18
N THR A 297 -13.91 -2.81 -17.28
CA THR A 297 -13.33 -3.25 -18.56
C THR A 297 -14.11 -4.42 -19.15
N ILE A 298 -14.51 -5.39 -18.33
CA ILE A 298 -15.36 -6.49 -18.75
C ILE A 298 -16.70 -5.96 -19.26
N LEU A 299 -17.36 -5.08 -18.53
CA LEU A 299 -18.64 -4.48 -18.95
C LEU A 299 -18.50 -3.67 -20.24
N ALA A 300 -17.37 -2.97 -20.44
CA ALA A 300 -17.10 -2.23 -21.67
C ALA A 300 -17.08 -3.14 -22.92
N GLY A 301 -16.67 -4.40 -22.76
CA GLY A 301 -16.70 -5.41 -23.82
C GLY A 301 -18.10 -5.82 -24.28
N TYR A 302 -19.13 -5.59 -23.46
CA TYR A 302 -20.53 -5.88 -23.81
C TYR A 302 -21.31 -4.68 -24.34
N LEU A 303 -20.67 -3.52 -24.53
CA LEU A 303 -21.30 -2.32 -25.07
C LEU A 303 -21.51 -2.43 -26.59
N TYR A 304 -22.36 -1.54 -27.14
CA TYR A 304 -22.74 -1.54 -28.57
C TYR A 304 -21.52 -1.41 -29.50
N ASN A 305 -20.51 -0.59 -29.14
CA ASN A 305 -19.25 -0.47 -29.88
C ASN A 305 -18.07 -0.88 -28.99
N PRO A 306 -17.83 -2.20 -28.81
CA PRO A 306 -16.84 -2.69 -27.87
C PRO A 306 -15.41 -2.26 -28.20
N ARG A 307 -15.06 -2.13 -29.49
CA ARG A 307 -13.73 -1.72 -29.93
C ARG A 307 -13.37 -0.32 -29.40
N VAL A 308 -14.25 0.65 -29.62
CA VAL A 308 -14.03 2.04 -29.19
C VAL A 308 -14.11 2.14 -27.67
N ALA A 309 -15.07 1.44 -27.06
CA ALA A 309 -15.24 1.43 -25.59
C ALA A 309 -14.03 0.84 -24.86
N LEU A 310 -13.49 -0.29 -25.30
CA LEU A 310 -12.31 -0.93 -24.70
C LEU A 310 -11.04 -0.10 -24.91
N ALA A 311 -10.85 0.50 -26.11
CA ALA A 311 -9.73 1.38 -26.36
C ALA A 311 -9.76 2.61 -25.44
N THR A 312 -10.93 3.25 -25.31
CA THR A 312 -11.13 4.39 -24.40
C THR A 312 -10.97 3.98 -22.94
N ALA A 313 -11.51 2.83 -22.51
CA ALA A 313 -11.33 2.30 -21.17
C ALA A 313 -9.84 2.09 -20.84
N GLY A 314 -9.05 1.60 -21.79
CA GLY A 314 -7.59 1.51 -21.67
C GLY A 314 -6.93 2.86 -21.40
N ILE A 315 -7.32 3.92 -22.12
CA ILE A 315 -6.82 5.29 -21.89
C ILE A 315 -7.22 5.79 -20.50
N VAL A 316 -8.47 5.54 -20.08
CA VAL A 316 -8.97 5.89 -18.74
C VAL A 316 -8.14 5.19 -17.65
N ILE A 317 -7.87 3.90 -17.77
CA ILE A 317 -7.05 3.14 -16.82
C ILE A 317 -5.64 3.70 -16.74
N GLN A 318 -5.02 4.05 -17.87
CA GLN A 318 -3.68 4.67 -17.84
C GLN A 318 -3.71 6.05 -17.20
N THR A 319 -4.74 6.84 -17.45
CA THR A 319 -4.93 8.16 -16.85
C THR A 319 -5.10 8.06 -15.33
N THR A 320 -6.02 7.19 -14.89
CA THR A 320 -6.27 6.98 -13.45
C THR A 320 -5.06 6.39 -12.74
N SER A 321 -4.31 5.48 -13.37
CA SER A 321 -3.08 4.91 -12.81
C SER A 321 -2.00 5.97 -12.57
N LEU A 322 -1.85 6.93 -13.50
CA LEU A 322 -0.94 8.05 -13.32
C LEU A 322 -1.40 8.97 -12.20
N MET A 323 -2.67 9.34 -12.17
CA MET A 323 -3.26 10.21 -11.14
C MET A 323 -3.16 9.56 -9.74
N TYR A 324 -3.34 8.26 -9.64
CA TYR A 324 -3.31 7.49 -8.39
C TYR A 324 -1.94 7.52 -7.67
N THR A 325 -0.87 7.97 -8.34
CA THR A 325 0.47 8.11 -7.73
C THR A 325 0.48 9.09 -6.56
N LEU A 326 -0.26 10.20 -6.63
CA LEU A 326 -0.36 11.20 -5.56
C LEU A 326 -1.25 10.73 -4.40
N PRO A 327 -2.49 10.25 -4.60
CA PRO A 327 -3.33 9.70 -3.55
C PRO A 327 -2.65 8.60 -2.73
N THR A 328 -1.95 7.68 -3.39
CA THR A 328 -1.23 6.60 -2.69
C THR A 328 -0.09 7.12 -1.83
N ALA A 329 0.64 8.12 -2.29
CA ALA A 329 1.70 8.76 -1.51
C ALA A 329 1.15 9.50 -0.29
N LEU A 330 0.05 10.24 -0.44
CA LEU A 330 -0.64 10.91 0.66
C LEU A 330 -1.20 9.90 1.66
N SER A 331 -1.83 8.85 1.18
CA SER A 331 -2.36 7.75 1.99
C SER A 331 -1.27 7.07 2.82
N ALA A 332 -0.11 6.83 2.22
CA ALA A 332 1.04 6.23 2.87
C ALA A 332 1.67 7.16 3.92
N SER A 333 1.79 8.46 3.62
CA SER A 333 2.37 9.44 4.55
C SER A 333 1.44 9.68 5.75
N VAL A 334 0.14 9.86 5.52
CA VAL A 334 -0.81 10.07 6.63
C VAL A 334 -0.95 8.83 7.51
N SER A 335 -0.97 7.63 6.92
CA SER A 335 -1.00 6.38 7.69
C SER A 335 0.21 6.26 8.61
N THR A 336 1.40 6.61 8.11
CA THR A 336 2.63 6.62 8.89
C THR A 336 2.57 7.66 10.01
N ARG A 337 2.15 8.90 9.71
CA ARG A 337 2.07 9.98 10.69
C ARG A 337 1.05 9.68 11.79
N VAL A 338 -0.18 9.37 11.41
CA VAL A 338 -1.26 9.03 12.36
C VAL A 338 -0.89 7.84 13.22
N GLY A 339 -0.33 6.77 12.62
CA GLY A 339 0.09 5.59 13.38
C GLY A 339 1.20 5.91 14.39
N ASN A 340 2.23 6.65 13.99
CA ASN A 340 3.33 7.04 14.85
C ASN A 340 2.85 7.94 16.01
N GLU A 341 2.00 8.93 15.75
CA GLU A 341 1.50 9.84 16.79
C GLU A 341 0.55 9.12 17.77
N LEU A 342 -0.32 8.21 17.29
CA LEU A 342 -1.16 7.38 18.16
C LEU A 342 -0.32 6.42 19.00
N GLY A 343 0.72 5.82 18.43
CA GLY A 343 1.66 4.96 19.15
C GLY A 343 2.46 5.71 20.20
N ALA A 344 2.81 6.98 19.93
CA ALA A 344 3.46 7.89 20.88
C ALA A 344 2.50 8.43 21.95
N GLY A 345 1.20 8.14 21.86
CA GLY A 345 0.19 8.64 22.80
C GLY A 345 -0.16 10.12 22.61
N GLN A 346 -0.06 10.64 21.39
CA GLN A 346 -0.33 12.04 21.03
C GLN A 346 -1.56 12.17 20.10
N PRO A 347 -2.79 12.06 20.64
CA PRO A 347 -4.02 12.05 19.84
C PRO A 347 -4.25 13.37 19.07
N GLU A 348 -3.92 14.53 19.66
CA GLU A 348 -4.10 15.83 19.02
C GLU A 348 -3.20 16.00 17.78
N ARG A 349 -1.98 15.47 17.81
CA ARG A 349 -1.10 15.46 16.63
C ARG A 349 -1.60 14.51 15.54
N ALA A 350 -2.14 13.35 15.91
CA ALA A 350 -2.76 12.45 14.95
C ALA A 350 -3.96 13.10 14.25
N ARG A 351 -4.77 13.88 15.00
CA ARG A 351 -5.86 14.68 14.46
C ARG A 351 -5.35 15.78 13.52
N LEU A 352 -4.29 16.49 13.90
CA LEU A 352 -3.66 17.51 13.06
C LEU A 352 -3.16 16.92 11.73
N SER A 353 -2.43 15.79 11.80
CA SER A 353 -1.96 15.08 10.61
C SER A 353 -3.11 14.70 9.67
N THR A 354 -4.26 14.29 10.23
CA THR A 354 -5.47 13.96 9.47
C THR A 354 -6.03 15.18 8.73
N ILE A 355 -6.16 16.33 9.40
CA ILE A 355 -6.69 17.56 8.81
C ILE A 355 -5.77 18.05 7.67
N VAL A 356 -4.46 18.07 7.91
CA VAL A 356 -3.46 18.48 6.92
C VAL A 356 -3.49 17.55 5.70
N ALA A 357 -3.57 16.24 5.92
CA ALA A 357 -3.64 15.25 4.84
C ALA A 357 -4.87 15.42 3.95
N ILE A 358 -6.05 15.66 4.53
CA ILE A 358 -7.28 15.89 3.77
C ILE A 358 -7.17 17.19 2.97
N GLY A 359 -6.59 18.25 3.54
CA GLY A 359 -6.32 19.50 2.83
C GLY A 359 -5.39 19.31 1.63
N MET A 360 -4.30 18.55 1.80
CA MET A 360 -3.40 18.18 0.69
C MET A 360 -4.12 17.34 -0.38
N ALA A 361 -4.96 16.41 0.03
CA ALA A 361 -5.71 15.56 -0.87
C ALA A 361 -6.70 16.36 -1.73
N LEU A 362 -7.42 17.32 -1.13
CA LEU A 362 -8.30 18.23 -1.86
C LEU A 362 -7.53 19.11 -2.85
N SER A 363 -6.37 19.63 -2.46
CA SER A 363 -5.52 20.42 -3.37
C SER A 363 -5.03 19.58 -4.55
N SER A 364 -4.58 18.34 -4.29
CA SER A 364 -4.14 17.41 -5.33
C SER A 364 -5.27 17.02 -6.28
N SER A 365 -6.47 16.79 -5.75
CA SER A 365 -7.63 16.41 -6.56
C SER A 365 -8.10 17.53 -7.49
N ILE A 366 -8.03 18.80 -7.05
CA ILE A 366 -8.32 19.95 -7.90
C ILE A 366 -7.33 20.03 -9.06
N LEU A 367 -6.03 19.82 -8.82
CA LEU A 367 -5.02 19.77 -9.88
C LEU A 367 -5.30 18.64 -10.88
N GLY A 368 -5.70 17.46 -10.40
CA GLY A 368 -6.11 16.33 -11.23
C GLY A 368 -7.31 16.66 -12.11
N LEU A 369 -8.36 17.28 -11.55
CA LEU A 369 -9.54 17.72 -12.28
C LEU A 369 -9.17 18.74 -13.39
N LEU A 370 -8.38 19.75 -13.05
CA LEU A 370 -7.94 20.76 -14.02
C LEU A 370 -7.14 20.13 -15.16
N TRP A 371 -6.22 19.23 -14.84
CA TRP A 371 -5.40 18.54 -15.84
C TRP A 371 -6.24 17.68 -16.79
N THR A 372 -7.15 16.84 -16.26
CA THR A 372 -8.00 15.96 -17.08
C THR A 372 -9.06 16.71 -17.88
N THR A 373 -9.49 17.88 -17.42
CA THR A 373 -10.50 18.71 -18.12
C THR A 373 -9.85 19.57 -19.20
N LEU A 374 -8.82 20.34 -18.84
CA LEU A 374 -8.15 21.28 -19.75
C LEU A 374 -7.18 20.60 -20.71
N GLY A 375 -6.50 19.55 -20.24
CA GLY A 375 -5.52 18.79 -21.00
C GLY A 375 -6.08 17.62 -21.82
N ARG A 376 -7.40 17.34 -21.75
CA ARG A 376 -8.05 16.13 -22.28
C ARG A 376 -7.71 15.80 -23.73
N GLU A 377 -7.71 16.80 -24.62
CA GLU A 377 -7.44 16.60 -26.04
C GLU A 377 -5.96 16.25 -26.30
N ARG A 378 -5.03 17.02 -25.71
CA ARG A 378 -3.60 16.76 -25.87
C ARG A 378 -3.22 15.41 -25.29
N TRP A 379 -3.79 15.07 -24.15
CA TRP A 379 -3.55 13.79 -23.48
C TRP A 379 -4.13 12.62 -24.28
N GLY A 380 -5.36 12.71 -24.80
CA GLY A 380 -5.97 11.69 -25.63
C GLY A 380 -5.16 11.42 -26.90
N ARG A 381 -4.66 12.46 -27.56
CA ARG A 381 -3.81 12.35 -28.76
C ARG A 381 -2.47 11.65 -28.53
N VAL A 382 -1.99 11.55 -27.31
CA VAL A 382 -0.78 10.75 -26.99
C VAL A 382 -1.03 9.25 -27.22
N PHE A 383 -2.28 8.78 -27.03
CA PHE A 383 -2.62 7.37 -27.09
C PHE A 383 -3.23 6.95 -28.43
N THR A 384 -3.96 7.84 -29.11
CA THR A 384 -4.71 7.50 -30.32
C THR A 384 -4.79 8.63 -31.31
N SER A 385 -4.79 8.25 -32.59
CA SER A 385 -5.16 9.12 -33.74
C SER A 385 -6.56 8.80 -34.28
N ASP A 386 -7.24 7.77 -33.75
CA ASP A 386 -8.60 7.41 -34.13
C ASP A 386 -9.58 8.45 -33.60
N SER A 387 -10.37 9.06 -34.51
CA SER A 387 -11.29 10.16 -34.17
C SER A 387 -12.42 9.72 -33.24
N GLU A 388 -12.97 8.50 -33.41
CA GLU A 388 -14.05 7.99 -32.59
C GLU A 388 -13.58 7.72 -31.15
N VAL A 389 -12.40 7.12 -30.99
CA VAL A 389 -11.80 6.86 -29.69
C VAL A 389 -11.43 8.18 -29.00
N LEU A 390 -10.91 9.16 -29.75
CA LEU A 390 -10.54 10.47 -29.21
C LEU A 390 -11.77 11.24 -28.71
N GLU A 391 -12.84 11.27 -29.49
CA GLU A 391 -14.10 11.94 -29.14
C GLU A 391 -14.70 11.35 -27.84
N LEU A 392 -14.78 10.02 -27.76
CA LEU A 392 -15.25 9.35 -26.56
C LEU A 392 -14.32 9.60 -25.36
N THR A 393 -13.01 9.60 -25.57
CA THR A 393 -12.02 9.92 -24.55
C THR A 393 -12.20 11.34 -24.02
N MET A 394 -12.40 12.32 -24.92
CA MET A 394 -12.63 13.73 -24.53
C MET A 394 -13.92 13.93 -23.74
N SER A 395 -14.94 13.11 -23.96
CA SER A 395 -16.19 13.14 -23.21
C SER A 395 -16.07 12.52 -21.82
N VAL A 396 -15.25 11.47 -21.68
CA VAL A 396 -15.10 10.69 -20.44
C VAL A 396 -14.07 11.32 -19.48
N LEU A 397 -12.97 11.88 -19.97
CA LEU A 397 -11.89 12.42 -19.11
C LEU A 397 -12.35 13.47 -18.10
N PRO A 398 -13.27 14.41 -18.42
CA PRO A 398 -13.80 15.34 -17.42
C PRO A 398 -14.56 14.63 -16.28
N ILE A 399 -15.29 13.55 -16.58
CA ILE A 399 -15.99 12.75 -15.58
C ILE A 399 -14.97 12.08 -14.65
N ILE A 400 -13.90 11.53 -15.21
CA ILE A 400 -12.78 10.97 -14.44
C ILE A 400 -12.12 12.04 -13.56
N GLY A 401 -11.99 13.27 -14.05
CA GLY A 401 -11.51 14.39 -13.24
C GLY A 401 -12.41 14.70 -12.05
N VAL A 402 -13.73 14.66 -12.24
CA VAL A 402 -14.69 14.81 -11.13
C VAL A 402 -14.59 13.61 -10.17
N CYS A 403 -14.39 12.39 -10.69
CA CYS A 403 -14.12 11.22 -9.83
C CYS A 403 -12.90 11.45 -8.94
N GLU A 404 -11.85 12.12 -9.43
CA GLU A 404 -10.64 12.37 -8.65
C GLU A 404 -10.85 13.32 -7.47
N LEU A 405 -11.82 14.24 -7.54
CA LEU A 405 -12.21 15.05 -6.39
C LEU A 405 -12.69 14.21 -5.20
N ALA A 406 -13.26 13.05 -5.47
CA ALA A 406 -13.67 12.09 -4.44
C ALA A 406 -12.58 11.06 -4.15
N ASN A 407 -11.87 10.56 -5.17
CA ASN A 407 -10.88 9.50 -5.08
C ASN A 407 -9.67 9.88 -4.21
N CYS A 408 -9.09 11.05 -4.39
CA CYS A 408 -7.90 11.45 -3.64
C CYS A 408 -8.19 11.60 -2.12
N PRO A 409 -9.25 12.31 -1.66
CA PRO A 409 -9.63 12.34 -0.26
C PRO A 409 -10.04 10.96 0.30
N GLN A 410 -10.70 10.11 -0.50
CA GLN A 410 -11.07 8.75 -0.11
C GLN A 410 -9.84 7.89 0.15
N THR A 411 -8.91 7.81 -0.81
CA THR A 411 -7.69 7.00 -0.70
C THR A 411 -6.81 7.48 0.45
N THR A 412 -6.70 8.80 0.65
CA THR A 412 -6.01 9.41 1.79
C THR A 412 -6.66 9.01 3.11
N SER A 413 -7.99 9.05 3.19
CA SER A 413 -8.75 8.67 4.39
C SER A 413 -8.66 7.17 4.69
N CYS A 414 -8.54 6.30 3.67
CA CYS A 414 -8.18 4.89 3.86
C CYS A 414 -6.81 4.76 4.56
N GLY A 415 -5.85 5.64 4.26
CA GLY A 415 -4.58 5.72 4.98
C GLY A 415 -4.76 6.07 6.46
N ILE A 416 -5.64 7.03 6.79
CA ILE A 416 -5.97 7.41 8.17
C ILE A 416 -6.55 6.20 8.93
N LEU A 417 -7.48 5.47 8.31
CA LEU A 417 -8.06 4.27 8.91
C LEU A 417 -7.03 3.15 9.11
N ARG A 418 -6.06 2.99 8.21
CA ARG A 418 -4.96 2.04 8.40
C ARG A 418 -4.07 2.48 9.55
N GLY A 419 -3.61 3.73 9.59
CA GLY A 419 -2.78 4.26 10.69
C GLY A 419 -3.44 4.13 12.07
N SER A 420 -4.77 4.29 12.15
CA SER A 420 -5.57 4.10 13.36
C SER A 420 -6.00 2.65 13.64
N ALA A 421 -5.41 1.64 12.95
CA ALA A 421 -5.68 0.21 13.11
C ALA A 421 -7.16 -0.19 12.86
N ARG A 422 -7.83 0.48 11.90
CA ARG A 422 -9.23 0.22 11.49
C ARG A 422 -9.38 -0.09 10.01
N PRO A 423 -8.52 -0.92 9.37
CA PRO A 423 -8.59 -1.18 7.93
C PRO A 423 -9.91 -1.84 7.50
N GLY A 424 -10.54 -2.61 8.38
CA GLY A 424 -11.82 -3.27 8.09
C GLY A 424 -12.98 -2.33 7.84
N VAL A 425 -12.97 -1.13 8.45
CA VAL A 425 -13.99 -0.10 8.18
C VAL A 425 -13.85 0.41 6.74
N GLY A 426 -12.63 0.69 6.30
CA GLY A 426 -12.35 1.09 4.91
C GLY A 426 -12.77 0.01 3.91
N ALA A 427 -12.46 -1.26 4.18
CA ALA A 427 -12.86 -2.38 3.32
C ALA A 427 -14.40 -2.50 3.20
N GLY A 428 -15.13 -2.36 4.31
CA GLY A 428 -16.59 -2.37 4.31
C GLY A 428 -17.21 -1.22 3.51
N ILE A 429 -16.65 -0.01 3.65
CA ILE A 429 -17.08 1.17 2.88
C ILE A 429 -16.80 0.95 1.39
N ASN A 430 -15.62 0.45 1.01
CA ASN A 430 -15.29 0.15 -0.38
C ASN A 430 -16.25 -0.88 -0.98
N PHE A 431 -16.55 -1.97 -0.26
CA PHE A 431 -17.50 -2.98 -0.73
C PHE A 431 -18.88 -2.37 -1.00
N TYR A 432 -19.44 -1.67 -0.03
CA TYR A 432 -20.73 -1.02 -0.17
C TYR A 432 -20.75 -0.02 -1.34
N SER A 433 -19.76 0.86 -1.40
CA SER A 433 -19.76 1.97 -2.36
C SER A 433 -19.56 1.48 -3.80
N PHE A 434 -18.59 0.60 -4.05
CA PHE A 434 -18.30 0.14 -5.41
C PHE A 434 -19.30 -0.90 -5.91
N TYR A 435 -19.68 -1.88 -5.08
CA TYR A 435 -20.46 -3.03 -5.55
C TYR A 435 -21.97 -2.91 -5.30
N LEU A 436 -22.40 -2.22 -4.22
CA LEU A 436 -23.83 -2.04 -3.94
C LEU A 436 -24.39 -0.71 -4.46
N VAL A 437 -23.58 0.34 -4.63
CA VAL A 437 -23.99 1.62 -5.21
C VAL A 437 -23.49 1.74 -6.64
N GLY A 438 -22.19 1.64 -6.86
CA GLY A 438 -21.56 1.91 -8.16
C GLY A 438 -21.97 0.91 -9.25
N ALA A 439 -21.97 -0.39 -8.97
CA ALA A 439 -22.27 -1.41 -9.98
C ALA A 439 -23.72 -1.31 -10.50
N PRO A 440 -24.78 -1.18 -9.66
CA PRO A 440 -26.12 -0.97 -10.17
C PRO A 440 -26.27 0.31 -10.99
N VAL A 441 -25.68 1.43 -10.54
CA VAL A 441 -25.70 2.70 -11.29
C VAL A 441 -25.00 2.54 -12.65
N ALA A 442 -23.81 1.92 -12.67
CA ALA A 442 -23.05 1.66 -13.89
C ALA A 442 -23.88 0.85 -14.89
N ILE A 443 -24.49 -0.26 -14.45
CA ILE A 443 -25.30 -1.14 -15.30
C ILE A 443 -26.53 -0.39 -15.83
N VAL A 444 -27.30 0.30 -14.99
CA VAL A 444 -28.49 1.03 -15.40
C VAL A 444 -28.14 2.14 -16.40
N MET A 445 -27.14 2.96 -16.09
CA MET A 445 -26.77 4.07 -16.99
C MET A 445 -26.19 3.60 -18.31
N SER A 446 -25.39 2.53 -18.31
CA SER A 446 -24.74 2.04 -19.54
C SER A 446 -25.66 1.24 -20.45
N PHE A 447 -26.48 0.35 -19.89
CA PHE A 447 -27.26 -0.61 -20.68
C PHE A 447 -28.75 -0.21 -20.79
N VAL A 448 -29.39 0.31 -19.71
CA VAL A 448 -30.80 0.72 -19.74
C VAL A 448 -30.95 2.11 -20.38
N TRP A 449 -30.16 3.08 -19.94
CA TRP A 449 -30.17 4.44 -20.51
C TRP A 449 -29.29 4.58 -21.76
N ARG A 450 -28.58 3.49 -22.15
CA ARG A 450 -27.74 3.39 -23.35
C ARG A 450 -26.65 4.47 -23.46
N LEU A 451 -26.13 4.94 -22.33
CA LEU A 451 -25.02 5.91 -22.32
C LEU A 451 -23.64 5.25 -22.61
N GLY A 452 -23.59 3.92 -22.77
CA GLY A 452 -22.36 3.22 -23.08
C GLY A 452 -21.27 3.41 -22.03
N LEU A 453 -20.02 3.67 -22.45
CA LEU A 453 -18.88 3.83 -21.57
C LEU A 453 -19.04 5.04 -20.60
N VAL A 454 -19.68 6.10 -21.05
CA VAL A 454 -19.99 7.28 -20.23
C VAL A 454 -20.84 6.87 -19.02
N GLY A 455 -21.80 5.96 -19.21
CA GLY A 455 -22.62 5.42 -18.12
C GLY A 455 -21.80 4.63 -17.10
N LEU A 456 -20.80 3.84 -17.55
CA LEU A 456 -19.87 3.15 -16.63
C LEU A 456 -19.08 4.14 -15.79
N CYS A 457 -18.63 5.25 -16.37
CA CYS A 457 -17.91 6.31 -15.65
C CYS A 457 -18.80 7.04 -14.64
N TYR A 458 -20.09 7.22 -14.92
CA TYR A 458 -21.03 7.74 -13.92
C TYR A 458 -21.27 6.75 -12.78
N GLY A 459 -21.24 5.44 -13.05
CA GLY A 459 -21.25 4.42 -12.00
C GLY A 459 -20.03 4.51 -11.09
N LEU A 460 -18.83 4.72 -11.66
CA LEU A 460 -17.62 4.99 -10.90
C LEU A 460 -17.76 6.26 -10.05
N LEU A 461 -18.28 7.34 -10.64
CA LEU A 461 -18.50 8.60 -9.92
C LEU A 461 -19.46 8.42 -8.72
N ALA A 462 -20.56 7.70 -8.90
CA ALA A 462 -21.49 7.40 -7.83
C ALA A 462 -20.83 6.59 -6.71
N ALA A 463 -20.01 5.59 -7.06
CA ALA A 463 -19.23 4.80 -6.11
C ALA A 463 -18.27 5.68 -5.31
N GLN A 464 -17.50 6.54 -6.00
CA GLN A 464 -16.52 7.42 -5.37
C GLN A 464 -17.17 8.44 -4.44
N ILE A 465 -18.31 9.03 -4.83
CA ILE A 465 -19.07 9.95 -3.97
C ILE A 465 -19.57 9.22 -2.71
N ALA A 466 -20.20 8.06 -2.87
CA ALA A 466 -20.68 7.27 -1.73
C ALA A 466 -19.53 6.90 -0.79
N CYS A 467 -18.37 6.54 -1.34
CA CYS A 467 -17.20 6.17 -0.59
C CYS A 467 -16.60 7.35 0.18
N VAL A 468 -16.35 8.49 -0.48
CA VAL A 468 -15.74 9.65 0.17
C VAL A 468 -16.63 10.22 1.26
N VAL A 469 -17.95 10.32 1.03
CA VAL A 469 -18.89 10.78 2.05
C VAL A 469 -18.88 9.87 3.27
N SER A 470 -18.98 8.55 3.05
CA SER A 470 -19.00 7.58 4.15
C SER A 470 -17.71 7.59 4.96
N ILE A 471 -16.55 7.63 4.28
CA ILE A 471 -15.26 7.56 4.97
C ILE A 471 -14.94 8.86 5.71
N LEU A 472 -15.29 10.03 5.14
CA LEU A 472 -15.11 11.32 5.80
C LEU A 472 -15.99 11.46 7.05
N VAL A 473 -17.22 10.95 7.03
CA VAL A 473 -18.09 10.89 8.21
C VAL A 473 -17.45 10.04 9.32
N VAL A 474 -16.88 8.88 8.96
CA VAL A 474 -16.18 8.03 9.93
C VAL A 474 -14.93 8.71 10.50
N VAL A 475 -14.14 9.38 9.67
CA VAL A 475 -12.94 10.10 10.09
C VAL A 475 -13.30 11.30 10.98
N TYR A 476 -14.33 12.07 10.60
CA TYR A 476 -14.79 13.21 11.39
C TYR A 476 -15.27 12.83 12.79
N ASN A 477 -16.01 11.71 12.91
CA ASN A 477 -16.54 11.20 14.16
C ASN A 477 -15.52 10.34 14.95
N THR A 478 -14.24 10.35 14.57
CA THR A 478 -13.21 9.57 15.26
C THR A 478 -12.87 10.21 16.61
N ASP A 479 -12.99 9.42 17.67
CA ASP A 479 -12.49 9.74 19.00
C ASP A 479 -10.99 9.40 19.08
N TRP A 480 -10.14 10.40 18.91
CA TRP A 480 -8.69 10.24 18.85
C TRP A 480 -8.07 9.79 20.17
N GLU A 481 -8.65 10.17 21.31
CA GLU A 481 -8.18 9.73 22.62
C GLU A 481 -8.40 8.22 22.79
N ARG A 482 -9.61 7.77 22.44
CA ARG A 482 -9.94 6.35 22.48
C ARG A 482 -9.05 5.52 21.54
N GLU A 483 -8.76 6.03 20.34
CA GLU A 483 -7.87 5.34 19.40
C GLU A 483 -6.42 5.32 19.91
N SER A 484 -5.95 6.35 20.59
CA SER A 484 -4.64 6.37 21.26
C SER A 484 -4.55 5.33 22.37
N LEU A 485 -5.60 5.18 23.19
CA LEU A 485 -5.66 4.13 24.21
C LEU A 485 -5.64 2.73 23.60
N LYS A 486 -6.36 2.52 22.50
CA LYS A 486 -6.31 1.24 21.76
C LYS A 486 -4.92 0.97 21.19
N ALA A 487 -4.24 1.97 20.64
CA ALA A 487 -2.87 1.84 20.14
C ALA A 487 -1.93 1.40 21.26
N LYS A 488 -1.99 2.03 22.44
CA LYS A 488 -1.23 1.61 23.61
C LYS A 488 -1.52 0.16 24.01
N SER A 489 -2.79 -0.26 24.00
CA SER A 489 -3.17 -1.65 24.31
C SER A 489 -2.69 -2.65 23.26
N LEU A 490 -2.61 -2.25 22.01
CA LEU A 490 -2.16 -3.08 20.90
C LEU A 490 -0.65 -3.34 20.98
N VAL A 491 0.11 -2.32 21.28
CA VAL A 491 1.58 -2.35 21.36
C VAL A 491 2.08 -2.85 22.71
N GLY A 492 1.39 -2.54 23.81
CA GLY A 492 1.80 -2.90 25.17
C GLY A 492 1.59 -4.37 25.54
N LYS A 493 0.85 -5.13 24.73
CA LYS A 493 0.68 -6.59 24.93
C LYS A 493 1.87 -7.43 24.51
N THR A 494 2.84 -6.82 23.85
CA THR A 494 4.10 -7.47 23.45
C THR A 494 5.23 -6.85 24.26
N SER A 495 5.22 -7.08 25.59
CA SER A 495 6.30 -6.68 26.46
C SER A 495 7.53 -7.54 26.15
N CYS A 496 8.59 -6.94 25.65
CA CYS A 496 9.94 -7.41 25.99
C CYS A 496 10.07 -7.26 27.50
N ASP A 497 10.30 -8.35 28.22
CA ASP A 497 10.36 -8.43 29.67
C ASP A 497 11.18 -7.30 30.29
N THR A 498 10.50 -6.39 30.99
CA THR A 498 11.14 -5.48 31.92
C THR A 498 11.53 -6.34 33.13
N MET A 499 12.77 -6.77 33.23
CA MET A 499 13.29 -7.33 34.46
C MET A 499 13.51 -6.19 35.45
N GLU A 500 12.57 -6.04 36.38
CA GLU A 500 12.83 -5.32 37.63
C GLU A 500 13.83 -6.13 38.46
N HIS A 501 15.05 -5.67 38.54
CA HIS A 501 15.99 -6.07 39.58
C HIS A 501 16.36 -4.86 40.39
N GLY A 502 16.09 -4.93 41.71
CA GLY A 502 16.28 -4.01 42.80
C GLY A 502 17.14 -2.77 42.50
N ASP A 503 16.56 -1.58 42.70
CA ASP A 503 17.15 -0.23 42.73
C ASP A 503 17.91 0.30 41.50
N GLN A 504 17.91 -0.44 40.37
CA GLN A 504 18.40 0.06 39.08
C GLN A 504 17.52 -0.45 37.97
N THR A 505 16.67 0.41 37.41
CA THR A 505 15.86 0.12 36.21
C THR A 505 16.79 0.05 34.99
N LEU A 506 17.17 -1.16 34.60
CA LEU A 506 17.90 -1.43 33.36
C LEU A 506 16.91 -1.43 32.20
N VAL A 507 16.73 -0.30 31.54
CA VAL A 507 16.01 -0.23 30.26
C VAL A 507 16.97 -0.70 29.18
N LYS A 508 16.86 -1.96 28.79
CA LYS A 508 17.56 -2.51 27.66
C LYS A 508 16.86 -2.05 26.37
N CYS A 509 17.10 -0.80 25.99
CA CYS A 509 16.82 -0.34 24.63
C CYS A 509 17.92 -0.86 23.72
N GLU A 510 17.56 -1.31 22.51
CA GLU A 510 18.48 -1.78 21.46
C GLU A 510 19.47 -0.70 20.95
N GLU A 511 19.52 0.47 21.56
CA GLU A 511 20.47 1.57 21.29
C GLU A 511 21.35 1.82 22.49
N GLY A 512 22.23 0.89 22.84
CA GLY A 512 23.27 1.07 23.84
C GLY A 512 22.73 1.13 25.29
N VAL A 513 23.48 0.55 26.23
CA VAL A 513 23.20 0.62 27.67
C VAL A 513 23.50 2.03 28.14
N VAL A 514 22.49 2.87 28.37
CA VAL A 514 22.65 4.16 29.05
C VAL A 514 22.35 3.94 30.50
N PHE A 515 23.37 3.99 31.33
CA PHE A 515 23.22 4.02 32.78
C PHE A 515 22.71 5.42 33.21
N LEU A 516 21.44 5.54 33.56
CA LEU A 516 20.93 6.73 34.24
C LEU A 516 21.17 6.57 35.75
N ASN A 517 22.16 7.29 36.25
CA ASN A 517 22.46 7.36 37.69
C ASN A 517 21.56 8.44 38.30
N GLU A 518 20.57 8.07 39.10
CA GLU A 518 19.59 8.98 39.73
C GLU A 518 20.18 10.01 40.72
N LYS A 519 21.49 10.02 40.91
CA LYS A 519 22.13 10.94 41.90
C LYS A 519 22.40 12.35 41.38
N ASN A 520 22.05 12.72 40.13
CA ASN A 520 22.37 14.05 39.59
C ASN A 520 21.14 14.94 39.24
N ILE A 521 19.95 14.68 39.81
CA ILE A 521 18.76 15.52 39.60
C ILE A 521 18.46 16.45 40.80
N SER A 522 19.40 16.65 41.74
CA SER A 522 19.15 17.61 42.81
C SER A 522 20.11 18.79 42.87
N GLN A 523 20.74 19.20 41.76
CA GLN A 523 21.44 20.48 41.65
C GLN A 523 21.57 20.91 40.17
N LYS A 524 20.55 21.54 39.65
CA LYS A 524 20.60 22.79 38.84
C LYS A 524 19.19 23.20 38.46
#